data_f1b48ba3732bafec60b13c0ae80f6a4d
#
_entry.id   f1b48ba3732bafec60b13c0ae80f6a4d
#
_cell.length_a   1.000
_cell.length_b   1.000
_cell.length_c   1.000
_cell.angle_alpha   90.00
_cell.angle_beta   90.00
_cell.angle_gamma   90.00
#
_symmetry.space_group_name_H-M   'P 1'
#
loop_
_entity.id
_entity.type
_entity.pdbx_description
1 polymer ?
#
loop_
_entity_poly.entity_id
_entity_poly.type
_entity_poly.pdbx_seq_one_letter_code
_entity_poly.pdbx_strand_id
1 'polypeptide(L)'
;MRSITKNQAARFLLLRHGLLGPYRYAGKEGALDFIRSAGCIQYDPIDVCGRNAELVLQARVKGFRKEMLHELLYRDRRLFDYWDKCMSIIPAEDWPYFARTRNAWSYNEDAVHPALARVHETVVSNGPCCSDDIPDGKQKVRWPWGAAPIGRAALETLYIQGELDIFNKQGTRKYYDLAERHLPRELLQKEDPNGTQEAYYRWVIARRIGSVGLLWNRPSDAYLEIRGLDAASRTATIESLCSEGVLEEVAVEGIRFPLYLLARDLPLLEKACSAESFSSRCAFIAPLDNLLWDRKLIEAIFGFSYRWEIYTPPEKRQYGYYVFPIIYGESFAGRVEAVRDKDGQRLLVKQIWHEPGKRLPRGALEKALVRFAHFNGCSELSEW
;
A
#
# COMPACT_ATOMS: atom_id res chain seq x y z
N MET A 1 21.60 -19.79 -10.68
CA MET A 1 20.69 -19.37 -9.57
C MET A 1 21.53 -19.12 -8.32
N ARG A 2 21.40 -17.96 -7.71
CA ARG A 2 22.08 -17.58 -6.46
C ARG A 2 21.36 -18.22 -5.26
N SER A 3 22.11 -18.68 -4.24
CA SER A 3 21.52 -19.21 -2.99
C SER A 3 21.87 -18.29 -1.81
N ILE A 4 20.88 -18.01 -0.96
CA ILE A 4 21.01 -17.17 0.24
C ILE A 4 20.31 -17.83 1.44
N THR A 5 20.71 -17.43 2.65
CA THR A 5 20.05 -17.85 3.87
C THR A 5 18.73 -17.09 4.12
N LYS A 6 17.86 -17.62 4.98
CA LYS A 6 16.65 -16.88 5.43
C LYS A 6 17.00 -15.55 6.09
N ASN A 7 18.09 -15.49 6.86
CA ASN A 7 18.52 -14.24 7.50
C ASN A 7 18.95 -13.20 6.46
N GLN A 8 19.65 -13.59 5.40
CA GLN A 8 20.01 -12.70 4.29
C GLN A 8 18.78 -12.22 3.52
N ALA A 9 17.80 -13.10 3.28
CA ALA A 9 16.52 -12.73 2.66
C ALA A 9 15.73 -11.74 3.54
N ALA A 10 15.66 -12.00 4.85
CA ALA A 10 15.03 -11.10 5.82
C ALA A 10 15.70 -9.72 5.83
N ARG A 11 17.04 -9.70 5.90
CA ARG A 11 17.84 -8.48 5.86
C ARG A 11 17.63 -7.69 4.57
N PHE A 12 17.61 -8.37 3.41
CA PHE A 12 17.32 -7.74 2.14
C PHE A 12 15.93 -7.08 2.14
N LEU A 13 14.89 -7.79 2.55
CA LEU A 13 13.53 -7.23 2.62
C LEU A 13 13.48 -5.98 3.49
N LEU A 14 14.08 -6.03 4.68
CA LEU A 14 14.07 -4.89 5.60
C LEU A 14 14.87 -3.69 5.07
N LEU A 15 15.99 -3.92 4.42
CA LEU A 15 16.77 -2.87 3.75
C LEU A 15 15.99 -2.27 2.58
N ARG A 16 15.36 -3.11 1.74
CA ARG A 16 14.57 -2.70 0.59
C ARG A 16 13.39 -1.82 0.99
N HIS A 17 12.74 -2.16 2.10
CA HIS A 17 11.64 -1.39 2.68
C HIS A 17 12.10 -0.20 3.55
N GLY A 18 13.39 0.05 3.69
CA GLY A 18 13.92 1.14 4.51
C GLY A 18 13.62 0.99 6.01
N LEU A 19 13.50 -0.26 6.50
CA LEU A 19 13.20 -0.60 7.89
C LEU A 19 14.42 -1.00 8.72
N LEU A 20 15.56 -1.23 8.08
CA LEU A 20 16.83 -1.60 8.70
C LEU A 20 17.91 -0.56 8.37
N GLY A 21 18.80 -0.31 9.32
CA GLY A 21 19.88 0.67 9.16
C GLY A 21 19.38 2.12 9.33
N PRO A 22 20.15 3.12 8.88
CA PRO A 22 19.76 4.53 8.92
C PRO A 22 18.53 4.76 8.02
N TYR A 23 17.80 5.85 8.29
CA TYR A 23 16.66 6.22 7.43
C TYR A 23 17.13 6.52 6.01
N ARG A 24 16.62 5.76 5.06
CA ARG A 24 16.85 5.96 3.63
C ARG A 24 16.00 7.11 3.07
N TYR A 25 14.83 7.32 3.64
CA TYR A 25 13.84 8.29 3.21
C TYR A 25 13.65 9.35 4.28
N ALA A 26 13.48 10.63 3.88
CA ALA A 26 13.25 11.74 4.80
C ALA A 26 12.35 12.81 4.20
N GLY A 27 11.45 13.36 5.02
CA GLY A 27 10.55 14.45 4.62
C GLY A 27 9.60 14.08 3.48
N LYS A 28 9.03 15.09 2.84
CA LYS A 28 8.03 14.93 1.77
C LYS A 28 8.60 14.22 0.53
N GLU A 29 9.78 14.60 0.08
CA GLU A 29 10.43 13.94 -1.06
C GLU A 29 10.75 12.47 -0.76
N GLY A 30 11.24 12.16 0.43
CA GLY A 30 11.46 10.78 0.83
C GLY A 30 10.19 9.93 0.88
N ALA A 31 9.03 10.53 1.22
CA ALA A 31 7.75 9.84 1.13
C ALA A 31 7.39 9.50 -0.32
N LEU A 32 7.57 10.45 -1.24
CA LEU A 32 7.36 10.23 -2.66
C LEU A 32 8.32 9.17 -3.24
N ASP A 33 9.61 9.25 -2.89
CA ASP A 33 10.63 8.31 -3.36
C ASP A 33 10.34 6.88 -2.88
N PHE A 34 9.84 6.73 -1.65
CA PHE A 34 9.39 5.41 -1.18
C PHE A 34 8.22 4.88 -2.00
N ILE A 35 7.18 5.70 -2.24
CA ILE A 35 6.00 5.29 -3.02
C ILE A 35 6.41 4.91 -4.45
N ARG A 36 7.29 5.68 -5.10
CA ARG A 36 7.88 5.35 -6.42
C ARG A 36 8.63 4.04 -6.40
N SER A 37 9.44 3.83 -5.39
CA SER A 37 10.20 2.59 -5.22
C SER A 37 9.29 1.38 -5.01
N ALA A 38 8.22 1.53 -4.24
CA ALA A 38 7.24 0.49 -3.97
C ALA A 38 6.22 0.30 -5.11
N GLY A 39 6.11 1.27 -6.02
CA GLY A 39 5.08 1.34 -7.04
C GLY A 39 3.77 1.92 -6.51
N CYS A 40 3.22 1.36 -5.46
CA CYS A 40 2.07 1.91 -4.75
C CYS A 40 2.13 1.58 -3.26
N ILE A 41 1.31 2.27 -2.47
CA ILE A 41 0.97 1.90 -1.10
C ILE A 41 -0.54 1.77 -0.97
N GLN A 42 -1.01 0.73 -0.29
CA GLN A 42 -2.43 0.46 -0.16
C GLN A 42 -3.10 1.51 0.74
N TYR A 43 -4.21 2.06 0.28
CA TYR A 43 -5.09 2.92 1.06
C TYR A 43 -6.16 2.09 1.77
N ASP A 44 -6.41 2.41 3.03
CA ASP A 44 -7.56 1.90 3.79
C ASP A 44 -8.12 3.06 4.64
N PRO A 45 -9.47 3.26 4.68
CA PRO A 45 -10.08 4.40 5.38
C PRO A 45 -10.08 4.28 6.90
N ILE A 46 -9.80 3.09 7.46
CA ILE A 46 -9.82 2.86 8.91
C ILE A 46 -8.68 3.61 9.56
N ASP A 47 -9.04 4.46 10.51
CA ASP A 47 -8.12 5.34 11.23
C ASP A 47 -8.22 5.08 12.75
N VAL A 48 -7.42 4.13 13.24
CA VAL A 48 -7.27 3.86 14.68
C VAL A 48 -6.11 4.69 15.26
N CYS A 49 -4.97 4.67 14.58
CA CYS A 49 -3.77 5.46 14.88
C CYS A 49 -3.10 5.96 13.59
N GLY A 50 -3.89 6.47 12.65
CA GLY A 50 -3.50 6.79 11.29
C GLY A 50 -4.05 5.80 10.28
N ARG A 51 -4.24 6.23 9.04
CA ARG A 51 -4.66 5.38 7.93
C ARG A 51 -3.50 4.54 7.43
N ASN A 52 -3.78 3.40 6.79
CA ASN A 52 -2.75 2.47 6.35
C ASN A 52 -1.59 3.14 5.57
N ALA A 53 -1.88 4.01 4.61
CA ALA A 53 -0.86 4.71 3.84
C ALA A 53 0.04 5.61 4.70
N GLU A 54 -0.56 6.33 5.66
CA GLU A 54 0.17 7.18 6.61
C GLU A 54 1.06 6.32 7.53
N LEU A 55 0.55 5.16 7.98
CA LEU A 55 1.26 4.20 8.82
C LEU A 55 2.44 3.55 8.09
N VAL A 56 2.28 3.26 6.79
CA VAL A 56 3.36 2.76 5.94
C VAL A 56 4.51 3.77 5.90
N LEU A 57 4.21 5.06 5.69
CA LEU A 57 5.23 6.10 5.55
C LEU A 57 5.90 6.46 6.90
N GLN A 58 5.13 6.55 7.99
CA GLN A 58 5.70 6.86 9.31
C GLN A 58 6.74 5.83 9.78
N ALA A 59 6.59 4.56 9.39
CA ALA A 59 7.52 3.50 9.78
C ALA A 59 8.92 3.67 9.17
N ARG A 60 9.05 4.35 8.03
CA ARG A 60 10.28 4.35 7.21
C ARG A 60 10.77 5.73 6.74
N VAL A 61 9.95 6.77 6.83
CA VAL A 61 10.33 8.13 6.41
C VAL A 61 10.64 8.99 7.63
N LYS A 62 11.88 9.45 7.75
CA LYS A 62 12.31 10.34 8.85
C LYS A 62 11.55 11.66 8.78
N GLY A 63 10.93 12.06 9.89
CA GLY A 63 10.21 13.32 10.00
C GLY A 63 8.91 13.37 9.18
N PHE A 64 8.34 12.23 8.84
CA PHE A 64 7.06 12.17 8.13
C PHE A 64 5.93 12.75 8.99
N ARG A 65 5.09 13.56 8.35
CA ARG A 65 3.82 14.10 8.87
C ARG A 65 2.71 13.82 7.87
N LYS A 66 1.49 13.64 8.34
CA LYS A 66 0.31 13.29 7.50
C LYS A 66 0.05 14.36 6.42
N GLU A 67 0.32 15.62 6.73
CA GLU A 67 0.17 16.75 5.81
C GLU A 67 1.06 16.61 4.57
N MET A 68 2.24 15.96 4.68
CA MET A 68 3.14 15.74 3.54
C MET A 68 2.49 14.83 2.49
N LEU A 69 1.79 13.77 2.92
CA LEU A 69 1.06 12.89 2.01
C LEU A 69 -0.14 13.61 1.38
N HIS A 70 -0.87 14.38 2.19
CA HIS A 70 -1.98 15.19 1.71
C HIS A 70 -1.53 16.24 0.67
N GLU A 71 -0.38 16.89 0.91
CA GLU A 71 0.21 17.82 -0.05
C GLU A 71 0.58 17.13 -1.37
N LEU A 72 1.26 16.00 -1.32
CA LEU A 72 1.65 15.23 -2.51
C LEU A 72 0.43 14.80 -3.35
N LEU A 73 -0.69 14.44 -2.68
CA LEU A 73 -1.92 14.01 -3.33
C LEU A 73 -2.71 15.18 -3.92
N TYR A 74 -2.97 16.23 -3.12
CA TYR A 74 -4.05 17.18 -3.43
C TYR A 74 -3.57 18.59 -3.76
N ARG A 75 -2.31 18.94 -3.43
CA ARG A 75 -1.72 20.22 -3.77
C ARG A 75 -0.67 20.09 -4.88
N ASP A 76 0.32 19.23 -4.67
CA ASP A 76 1.44 19.09 -5.60
C ASP A 76 1.11 18.15 -6.78
N ARG A 77 0.06 17.35 -6.66
CA ARG A 77 -0.43 16.40 -7.68
C ARG A 77 0.64 15.45 -8.20
N ARG A 78 1.56 15.06 -7.34
CA ARG A 78 2.62 14.09 -7.65
C ARG A 78 2.22 12.64 -7.36
N LEU A 79 1.12 12.47 -6.64
CA LEU A 79 0.46 11.21 -6.32
C LEU A 79 -1.03 11.34 -6.62
N PHE A 80 -1.68 10.20 -6.85
CA PHE A 80 -3.13 10.13 -6.98
C PHE A 80 -3.66 8.85 -6.32
N ASP A 81 -4.92 8.89 -5.92
CA ASP A 81 -5.65 7.72 -5.42
C ASP A 81 -6.17 6.92 -6.61
N TYR A 82 -5.88 5.62 -6.71
CA TYR A 82 -6.43 4.79 -7.77
C TYR A 82 -6.36 3.29 -7.43
N TRP A 83 -6.92 2.46 -8.32
CA TRP A 83 -6.93 1.01 -8.18
C TRP A 83 -5.64 0.39 -8.73
N ASP A 84 -4.86 -0.23 -7.84
CA ASP A 84 -3.72 -1.10 -8.19
C ASP A 84 -3.89 -2.44 -7.47
N LYS A 85 -3.19 -2.70 -6.37
CA LYS A 85 -3.58 -3.76 -5.44
C LYS A 85 -4.63 -3.18 -4.49
N CYS A 86 -5.89 -3.37 -4.79
CA CYS A 86 -7.00 -2.65 -4.14
C CYS A 86 -6.86 -1.11 -4.29
N MET A 87 -7.65 -0.33 -3.54
CA MET A 87 -7.48 1.12 -3.51
C MET A 87 -6.08 1.45 -3.01
N SER A 88 -5.35 2.25 -3.74
CA SER A 88 -3.94 2.54 -3.51
C SER A 88 -3.61 4.01 -3.77
N ILE A 89 -2.46 4.44 -3.29
CA ILE A 89 -1.83 5.71 -3.62
C ILE A 89 -0.67 5.41 -4.56
N ILE A 90 -0.64 6.06 -5.72
CA ILE A 90 0.19 5.74 -6.88
C ILE A 90 0.92 6.99 -7.33
N PRO A 91 2.17 6.91 -7.85
CA PRO A 91 2.84 8.03 -8.50
C PRO A 91 2.07 8.56 -9.70
N ALA A 92 1.98 9.88 -9.86
CA ALA A 92 1.21 10.50 -10.95
C ALA A 92 1.75 10.12 -12.34
N GLU A 93 3.04 9.93 -12.48
CA GLU A 93 3.70 9.47 -13.71
C GLU A 93 3.26 8.07 -14.17
N ASP A 94 2.68 7.27 -13.29
CA ASP A 94 2.17 5.93 -13.61
C ASP A 94 0.75 5.96 -14.23
N TRP A 95 0.07 7.11 -14.28
CA TRP A 95 -1.29 7.25 -14.81
C TRP A 95 -1.52 6.54 -16.14
N PRO A 96 -0.64 6.65 -17.16
CA PRO A 96 -0.84 5.99 -18.45
C PRO A 96 -0.94 4.47 -18.37
N TYR A 97 -0.20 3.84 -17.45
CA TYR A 97 -0.18 2.39 -17.26
C TYR A 97 -1.49 1.80 -16.75
N PHE A 98 -2.39 2.64 -16.24
CA PHE A 98 -3.71 2.24 -15.77
C PHE A 98 -4.82 2.43 -16.79
N ALA A 99 -4.51 2.79 -18.06
CA ALA A 99 -5.49 2.95 -19.12
C ALA A 99 -6.37 1.71 -19.31
N ARG A 100 -5.78 0.51 -19.21
CA ARG A 100 -6.52 -0.76 -19.28
C ARG A 100 -7.56 -0.90 -18.15
N THR A 101 -7.27 -0.45 -16.95
CA THR A 101 -8.21 -0.46 -15.82
C THR A 101 -9.34 0.52 -16.07
N ARG A 102 -9.03 1.72 -16.57
CA ARG A 102 -10.03 2.75 -16.93
C ARG A 102 -10.98 2.25 -18.01
N ASN A 103 -10.43 1.68 -19.09
CA ASN A 103 -11.19 1.25 -20.26
C ASN A 103 -12.02 -0.03 -20.03
N ALA A 104 -11.64 -0.83 -19.03
CA ALA A 104 -12.31 -2.10 -18.74
C ALA A 104 -13.37 -2.02 -17.64
N TRP A 105 -13.62 -0.84 -17.07
CA TRP A 105 -14.64 -0.68 -16.05
C TRP A 105 -16.03 -0.60 -16.65
N SER A 106 -16.86 -1.60 -16.37
CA SER A 106 -18.23 -1.73 -16.84
C SER A 106 -19.21 -2.25 -15.78
N TYR A 107 -18.86 -2.14 -14.49
CA TYR A 107 -19.70 -2.67 -13.44
C TYR A 107 -21.06 -1.96 -13.38
N ASN A 108 -22.13 -2.73 -13.59
CA ASN A 108 -23.52 -2.26 -13.55
C ASN A 108 -23.77 -0.98 -14.41
N GLU A 109 -23.10 -0.90 -15.54
CA GLU A 109 -23.06 0.27 -16.41
C GLU A 109 -24.45 0.72 -16.85
N ASP A 110 -25.32 -0.22 -17.28
CA ASP A 110 -26.69 0.07 -17.72
C ASP A 110 -27.51 0.80 -16.65
N ALA A 111 -27.35 0.43 -15.38
CA ALA A 111 -28.09 1.04 -14.28
C ALA A 111 -27.56 2.43 -13.92
N VAL A 112 -26.28 2.71 -14.17
CA VAL A 112 -25.61 3.99 -13.82
C VAL A 112 -25.60 4.97 -14.99
N HIS A 113 -25.57 4.46 -16.22
CA HIS A 113 -25.47 5.25 -17.46
C HIS A 113 -26.42 6.47 -17.51
N PRO A 114 -27.72 6.38 -17.13
CA PRO A 114 -28.61 7.53 -17.18
C PRO A 114 -28.19 8.72 -16.30
N ALA A 115 -27.33 8.47 -15.30
CA ALA A 115 -26.86 9.50 -14.37
C ALA A 115 -25.50 10.09 -14.75
N LEU A 116 -24.69 9.40 -15.59
CA LEU A 116 -23.30 9.80 -15.87
C LEU A 116 -23.21 11.22 -16.43
N ALA A 117 -23.94 11.52 -17.53
CA ALA A 117 -23.90 12.83 -18.18
C ALA A 117 -24.30 13.96 -17.21
N ARG A 118 -25.38 13.77 -16.44
CA ARG A 118 -25.86 14.76 -15.48
C ARG A 118 -24.85 14.99 -14.36
N VAL A 119 -24.24 13.92 -13.84
CA VAL A 119 -23.25 14.03 -12.77
C VAL A 119 -21.97 14.70 -13.28
N HIS A 120 -21.53 14.34 -14.48
CA HIS A 120 -20.39 14.99 -15.13
C HIS A 120 -20.65 16.49 -15.32
N GLU A 121 -21.83 16.89 -15.87
CA GLU A 121 -22.22 18.28 -16.05
C GLU A 121 -22.27 19.04 -14.72
N THR A 122 -22.74 18.38 -13.64
CA THR A 122 -22.73 18.97 -12.28
C THR A 122 -21.32 19.31 -11.84
N VAL A 123 -20.34 18.39 -12.04
CA VAL A 123 -18.93 18.63 -11.70
C VAL A 123 -18.32 19.73 -12.59
N VAL A 124 -18.66 19.73 -13.89
CA VAL A 124 -18.20 20.78 -14.82
C VAL A 124 -18.65 22.17 -14.33
N SER A 125 -19.92 22.30 -13.95
CA SER A 125 -20.55 23.57 -13.64
C SER A 125 -20.23 24.08 -12.23
N ASN A 126 -20.18 23.18 -11.23
CA ASN A 126 -20.06 23.54 -9.82
C ASN A 126 -18.63 23.39 -9.28
N GLY A 127 -17.74 22.73 -10.02
CA GLY A 127 -16.41 22.37 -9.54
C GLY A 127 -16.45 21.13 -8.62
N PRO A 128 -15.49 20.99 -7.70
CA PRO A 128 -15.38 19.81 -6.85
C PRO A 128 -16.65 19.53 -6.06
N CYS A 129 -17.18 18.31 -6.17
CA CYS A 129 -18.37 17.88 -5.43
C CYS A 129 -18.22 16.46 -4.84
N CYS A 130 -19.01 16.16 -3.84
CA CYS A 130 -19.13 14.84 -3.23
C CYS A 130 -20.50 14.23 -3.54
N SER A 131 -20.73 12.99 -3.05
CA SER A 131 -22.01 12.29 -3.28
C SER A 131 -23.23 13.02 -2.73
N ASP A 132 -23.05 13.84 -1.69
CA ASP A 132 -24.16 14.56 -1.07
C ASP A 132 -24.58 15.79 -1.87
N ASP A 133 -23.71 16.28 -2.75
CA ASP A 133 -23.94 17.44 -3.62
C ASP A 133 -24.69 17.05 -4.92
N ILE A 134 -24.88 15.74 -5.14
CA ILE A 134 -25.55 15.23 -6.35
C ILE A 134 -27.05 15.03 -6.07
N PRO A 135 -27.93 15.77 -6.74
CA PRO A 135 -29.37 15.62 -6.58
C PRO A 135 -29.86 14.36 -7.34
N ASP A 136 -29.80 13.20 -6.71
CA ASP A 136 -30.18 11.90 -7.29
C ASP A 136 -31.49 11.33 -6.75
N GLY A 137 -32.17 12.08 -5.87
CA GLY A 137 -33.36 11.62 -5.22
C GLY A 137 -33.10 10.42 -4.28
N LYS A 138 -34.06 9.46 -4.27
CA LYS A 138 -33.94 8.23 -3.47
C LYS A 138 -33.52 7.02 -4.30
N GLN A 139 -33.13 7.19 -5.55
CA GLN A 139 -32.78 6.09 -6.44
C GLN A 139 -31.50 5.43 -5.99
N LYS A 140 -31.55 4.10 -5.76
CA LYS A 140 -30.39 3.28 -5.42
C LYS A 140 -30.14 2.23 -6.49
N VAL A 141 -28.88 1.93 -6.71
CA VAL A 141 -28.40 0.87 -7.61
C VAL A 141 -27.57 -0.14 -6.85
N ARG A 142 -27.50 -1.37 -7.37
CA ARG A 142 -26.56 -2.37 -6.85
C ARG A 142 -25.13 -1.88 -7.12
N TRP A 143 -24.28 -1.92 -6.09
CA TRP A 143 -22.90 -1.49 -6.16
C TRP A 143 -22.00 -2.53 -5.48
N PRO A 144 -20.66 -2.57 -5.73
CA PRO A 144 -19.78 -3.64 -5.20
C PRO A 144 -19.91 -3.87 -3.69
N TRP A 145 -20.18 -2.83 -2.91
CA TRP A 145 -20.25 -2.90 -1.45
C TRP A 145 -21.70 -2.80 -0.92
N GLY A 146 -22.69 -3.15 -1.73
CA GLY A 146 -24.11 -3.07 -1.39
C GLY A 146 -24.86 -2.01 -2.21
N ALA A 147 -26.08 -1.65 -1.81
CA ALA A 147 -26.87 -0.63 -2.51
C ALA A 147 -26.27 0.77 -2.28
N ALA A 148 -26.06 1.53 -3.36
CA ALA A 148 -25.55 2.90 -3.31
C ALA A 148 -26.54 3.88 -4.00
N PRO A 149 -26.59 5.17 -3.59
CA PRO A 149 -27.24 6.22 -4.37
C PRO A 149 -26.66 6.28 -5.79
N ILE A 150 -27.53 6.47 -6.79
CA ILE A 150 -27.11 6.46 -8.19
C ILE A 150 -26.07 7.57 -8.51
N GLY A 151 -26.18 8.73 -7.87
CA GLY A 151 -25.21 9.82 -8.04
C GLY A 151 -23.84 9.45 -7.51
N ARG A 152 -23.76 8.76 -6.36
CA ARG A 152 -22.52 8.22 -5.85
C ARG A 152 -21.90 7.18 -6.81
N ALA A 153 -22.72 6.26 -7.32
CA ALA A 153 -22.26 5.23 -8.24
C ALA A 153 -21.75 5.87 -9.56
N ALA A 154 -22.40 6.93 -10.04
CA ALA A 154 -21.96 7.68 -11.23
C ALA A 154 -20.62 8.41 -10.98
N LEU A 155 -20.46 9.11 -9.83
CA LEU A 155 -19.17 9.72 -9.47
C LEU A 155 -18.04 8.69 -9.43
N GLU A 156 -18.27 7.54 -8.78
CA GLU A 156 -17.28 6.47 -8.68
C GLU A 156 -16.98 5.84 -10.06
N THR A 157 -17.97 5.74 -10.95
CA THR A 157 -17.77 5.26 -12.34
C THR A 157 -16.90 6.22 -13.12
N LEU A 158 -17.25 7.50 -13.18
CA LEU A 158 -16.47 8.53 -13.88
C LEU A 158 -15.04 8.64 -13.33
N TYR A 159 -14.87 8.50 -12.03
CA TYR A 159 -13.55 8.45 -11.40
C TYR A 159 -12.74 7.22 -11.85
N ILE A 160 -13.33 6.02 -11.87
CA ILE A 160 -12.60 4.83 -12.29
C ILE A 160 -12.30 4.87 -13.80
N GLN A 161 -13.19 5.43 -14.61
CA GLN A 161 -12.97 5.66 -16.03
C GLN A 161 -11.95 6.78 -16.32
N GLY A 162 -11.59 7.56 -15.30
CA GLY A 162 -10.54 8.59 -15.39
C GLY A 162 -11.02 9.94 -15.91
N GLU A 163 -12.33 10.14 -16.03
CA GLU A 163 -12.90 11.46 -16.34
C GLU A 163 -12.85 12.39 -15.13
N LEU A 164 -13.04 11.81 -13.92
CA LEU A 164 -12.87 12.51 -12.65
C LEU A 164 -11.62 12.02 -11.92
N ASP A 165 -11.08 12.88 -11.04
CA ASP A 165 -10.05 12.57 -10.05
C ASP A 165 -10.55 12.93 -8.65
N ILE A 166 -9.92 12.39 -7.61
CA ILE A 166 -10.19 12.80 -6.24
C ILE A 166 -9.47 14.13 -5.99
N PHE A 167 -10.27 15.21 -5.95
CA PHE A 167 -9.78 16.55 -5.65
C PHE A 167 -9.25 16.66 -4.22
N ASN A 168 -10.01 16.10 -3.25
CA ASN A 168 -9.66 16.12 -1.83
C ASN A 168 -10.46 15.05 -1.08
N LYS A 169 -10.03 14.76 0.15
CA LYS A 169 -10.78 13.96 1.13
C LYS A 169 -10.95 14.72 2.43
N GLN A 170 -12.17 14.72 2.97
CA GLN A 170 -12.47 15.19 4.32
C GLN A 170 -12.93 13.99 5.16
N GLY A 171 -12.06 13.49 6.02
CA GLY A 171 -12.29 12.21 6.67
C GLY A 171 -12.30 11.07 5.63
N THR A 172 -13.45 10.36 5.51
CA THR A 172 -13.68 9.33 4.48
C THR A 172 -14.43 9.85 3.26
N ARG A 173 -14.94 11.08 3.30
CA ARG A 173 -15.71 11.70 2.22
C ARG A 173 -14.75 12.14 1.10
N LYS A 174 -15.02 11.67 -0.12
CA LYS A 174 -14.28 12.04 -1.33
C LYS A 174 -14.97 13.19 -2.03
N TYR A 175 -14.21 14.18 -2.44
CA TYR A 175 -14.60 15.24 -3.37
C TYR A 175 -13.96 14.96 -4.71
N TYR A 176 -14.77 14.94 -5.76
CA TYR A 176 -14.37 14.62 -7.13
C TYR A 176 -14.38 15.88 -7.97
N ASP A 177 -13.40 16.01 -8.86
CA ASP A 177 -13.36 17.07 -9.88
C ASP A 177 -12.84 16.50 -11.19
N LEU A 178 -12.91 17.28 -12.28
CA LEU A 178 -12.43 16.85 -13.59
C LEU A 178 -10.92 16.54 -13.52
N ALA A 179 -10.53 15.37 -14.00
CA ALA A 179 -9.12 14.94 -14.00
C ALA A 179 -8.24 15.93 -14.79
N GLU A 180 -8.76 16.52 -15.87
CA GLU A 180 -8.04 17.50 -16.70
C GLU A 180 -7.72 18.83 -16.00
N ARG A 181 -8.38 19.13 -14.86
CA ARG A 181 -8.07 20.31 -14.06
C ARG A 181 -6.88 20.10 -13.13
N HIS A 182 -6.49 18.86 -12.89
CA HIS A 182 -5.54 18.50 -11.84
C HIS A 182 -4.35 17.70 -12.35
N LEU A 183 -4.51 16.91 -13.40
CA LEU A 183 -3.43 16.12 -13.98
C LEU A 183 -2.88 16.82 -15.22
N PRO A 184 -1.56 16.80 -15.43
CA PRO A 184 -0.96 17.34 -16.64
C PRO A 184 -1.57 16.73 -17.91
N ARG A 185 -1.87 17.57 -18.90
CA ARG A 185 -2.47 17.13 -20.17
C ARG A 185 -1.63 16.06 -20.87
N GLU A 186 -0.31 16.16 -20.75
CA GLU A 186 0.65 15.21 -21.32
C GLU A 186 0.50 13.81 -20.70
N LEU A 187 0.11 13.70 -19.42
CA LEU A 187 -0.18 12.41 -18.77
C LEU A 187 -1.53 11.84 -19.20
N LEU A 188 -2.56 12.70 -19.33
CA LEU A 188 -3.90 12.29 -19.72
C LEU A 188 -3.97 11.79 -21.16
N GLN A 189 -3.18 12.40 -22.06
CA GLN A 189 -3.15 12.08 -23.49
C GLN A 189 -2.14 10.98 -23.86
N LYS A 190 -1.31 10.54 -22.90
CA LYS A 190 -0.33 9.50 -23.16
C LYS A 190 -1.00 8.16 -23.38
N GLU A 191 -0.66 7.49 -24.48
CA GLU A 191 -1.13 6.15 -24.80
C GLU A 191 -0.75 5.13 -23.72
N ASP A 192 -1.51 4.02 -23.65
CA ASP A 192 -1.20 2.90 -22.78
C ASP A 192 0.15 2.29 -23.14
N PRO A 193 1.17 2.37 -22.26
CA PRO A 193 2.45 1.71 -22.51
C PRO A 193 2.35 0.19 -22.57
N ASN A 194 1.25 -0.38 -22.08
CA ASN A 194 0.96 -1.81 -22.03
C ASN A 194 -0.04 -2.23 -23.11
N GLY A 195 0.15 -1.81 -24.36
CA GLY A 195 -0.81 -2.02 -25.47
C GLY A 195 -1.29 -3.47 -25.67
N THR A 196 -0.56 -4.48 -25.15
CA THR A 196 -0.95 -5.90 -25.20
C THR A 196 -1.16 -6.49 -23.80
N GLN A 197 -1.85 -7.63 -23.74
CA GLN A 197 -2.03 -8.37 -22.47
C GLN A 197 -0.70 -8.84 -21.90
N GLU A 198 0.23 -9.24 -22.75
CA GLU A 198 1.56 -9.68 -22.35
C GLU A 198 2.37 -8.52 -21.76
N ALA A 199 2.41 -7.36 -22.42
CA ALA A 199 3.08 -6.17 -21.91
C ALA A 199 2.51 -5.74 -20.55
N TYR A 200 1.18 -5.82 -20.38
CA TYR A 200 0.54 -5.56 -19.10
C TYR A 200 0.99 -6.55 -18.01
N TYR A 201 1.00 -7.87 -18.29
CA TYR A 201 1.45 -8.84 -17.31
C TYR A 201 2.91 -8.64 -16.92
N ARG A 202 3.78 -8.33 -17.89
CA ARG A 202 5.19 -8.01 -17.66
C ARG A 202 5.35 -6.82 -16.72
N TRP A 203 4.67 -5.74 -17.01
CA TRP A 203 4.71 -4.54 -16.18
C TRP A 203 4.18 -4.78 -14.77
N VAL A 204 2.98 -5.36 -14.64
CA VAL A 204 2.33 -5.50 -13.33
C VAL A 204 3.02 -6.56 -12.46
N ILE A 205 3.53 -7.66 -13.01
CA ILE A 205 4.26 -8.68 -12.26
C ILE A 205 5.59 -8.12 -11.75
N ALA A 206 6.37 -7.46 -12.59
CA ALA A 206 7.60 -6.79 -12.17
C ALA A 206 7.31 -5.74 -11.08
N ARG A 207 6.22 -4.97 -11.21
CA ARG A 207 5.76 -4.01 -10.22
C ARG A 207 5.41 -4.68 -8.88
N ARG A 208 4.67 -5.80 -8.89
CA ARG A 208 4.32 -6.55 -7.65
C ARG A 208 5.54 -7.15 -6.96
N ILE A 209 6.46 -7.74 -7.72
CA ILE A 209 7.73 -8.24 -7.20
C ILE A 209 8.54 -7.10 -6.58
N GLY A 210 8.65 -5.97 -7.26
CA GLY A 210 9.31 -4.77 -6.76
C GLY A 210 8.64 -4.18 -5.51
N SER A 211 7.32 -4.24 -5.41
CA SER A 211 6.56 -3.75 -4.25
C SER A 211 6.87 -4.54 -2.97
N VAL A 212 7.00 -5.86 -3.07
CA VAL A 212 7.30 -6.75 -1.93
C VAL A 212 8.81 -6.88 -1.71
N GLY A 213 9.60 -6.84 -2.78
CA GLY A 213 11.05 -6.99 -2.78
C GLY A 213 11.51 -8.40 -3.17
N LEU A 214 11.01 -9.43 -2.53
CA LEU A 214 11.15 -10.84 -2.89
C LEU A 214 9.76 -11.46 -2.98
N LEU A 215 9.46 -12.17 -4.05
CA LEU A 215 8.16 -12.82 -4.22
C LEU A 215 8.32 -14.14 -4.99
N TRP A 216 7.53 -15.15 -4.63
CA TRP A 216 7.52 -16.45 -5.30
C TRP A 216 6.46 -16.54 -6.40
N ASN A 217 6.62 -17.48 -7.32
CA ASN A 217 5.62 -17.82 -8.31
C ASN A 217 4.54 -18.75 -7.71
N ARG A 218 3.75 -18.21 -6.77
CA ARG A 218 2.66 -18.95 -6.09
C ARG A 218 1.44 -18.05 -5.93
N PRO A 219 0.22 -18.62 -5.73
CA PRO A 219 -0.94 -17.84 -5.35
C PRO A 219 -0.64 -17.02 -4.08
N SER A 220 -0.85 -15.71 -4.18
CA SER A 220 -0.50 -14.74 -3.13
C SER A 220 -1.40 -13.53 -3.23
N ASP A 221 -1.69 -12.91 -2.07
CA ASP A 221 -2.41 -11.63 -2.03
C ASP A 221 -1.63 -10.49 -2.72
N ALA A 222 -0.31 -10.65 -2.93
CA ALA A 222 0.47 -9.71 -3.70
C ALA A 222 0.05 -9.62 -5.17
N TYR A 223 -0.56 -10.67 -5.73
CA TYR A 223 -1.06 -10.71 -7.12
C TYR A 223 -2.55 -10.38 -7.25
N LEU A 224 -3.22 -9.92 -6.19
CA LEU A 224 -4.63 -9.51 -6.26
C LEU A 224 -4.84 -8.40 -7.30
N GLU A 225 -6.05 -8.36 -7.88
CA GLU A 225 -6.53 -7.37 -8.85
C GLU A 225 -5.79 -7.38 -10.21
N ILE A 226 -4.98 -8.40 -10.49
CA ILE A 226 -4.41 -8.58 -11.83
C ILE A 226 -5.40 -9.37 -12.68
N ARG A 227 -6.13 -8.67 -13.54
CA ARG A 227 -7.21 -9.25 -14.34
C ARG A 227 -6.69 -10.32 -15.30
N GLY A 228 -7.33 -11.49 -15.29
CA GLY A 228 -7.06 -12.60 -16.19
C GLY A 228 -5.74 -13.33 -15.91
N LEU A 229 -5.00 -12.98 -14.87
CA LEU A 229 -3.73 -13.66 -14.54
C LEU A 229 -4.00 -15.03 -13.93
N ASP A 230 -3.75 -16.08 -14.70
CA ASP A 230 -3.70 -17.45 -14.21
C ASP A 230 -2.26 -17.90 -13.86
N ALA A 231 -2.12 -19.13 -13.38
CA ALA A 231 -0.82 -19.67 -12.99
C ALA A 231 0.14 -19.85 -14.19
N ALA A 232 -0.40 -20.25 -15.35
CA ALA A 232 0.41 -20.46 -16.55
C ALA A 232 0.95 -19.13 -17.09
N SER A 233 0.09 -18.13 -17.25
CA SER A 233 0.46 -16.78 -17.70
C SER A 233 1.47 -16.14 -16.74
N ARG A 234 1.27 -16.29 -15.42
CA ARG A 234 2.23 -15.79 -14.43
C ARG A 234 3.59 -16.45 -14.57
N THR A 235 3.64 -17.78 -14.73
CA THR A 235 4.88 -18.54 -14.90
C THR A 235 5.61 -18.11 -16.17
N ALA A 236 4.94 -18.12 -17.32
CA ALA A 236 5.53 -17.71 -18.60
C ALA A 236 6.07 -16.27 -18.54
N THR A 237 5.34 -15.35 -17.89
CA THR A 237 5.78 -13.96 -17.74
C THR A 237 7.02 -13.85 -16.86
N ILE A 238 7.09 -14.55 -15.74
CA ILE A 238 8.27 -14.52 -14.85
C ILE A 238 9.49 -15.12 -15.58
N GLU A 239 9.34 -16.24 -16.29
CA GLU A 239 10.40 -16.85 -17.08
C GLU A 239 10.94 -15.90 -18.17
N SER A 240 10.03 -15.23 -18.90
CA SER A 240 10.41 -14.21 -19.88
C SER A 240 11.19 -13.05 -19.24
N LEU A 241 10.70 -12.51 -18.13
CA LEU A 241 11.36 -11.43 -17.39
C LEU A 241 12.74 -11.84 -16.85
N CYS A 242 12.90 -13.10 -16.44
CA CYS A 242 14.21 -13.65 -16.04
C CYS A 242 15.15 -13.78 -17.24
N SER A 243 14.66 -14.30 -18.36
CA SER A 243 15.50 -14.46 -19.58
C SER A 243 16.03 -13.14 -20.13
N GLU A 244 15.30 -12.05 -19.89
CA GLU A 244 15.65 -10.69 -20.31
C GLU A 244 16.45 -9.91 -19.24
N GLY A 245 16.71 -10.52 -18.08
CA GLY A 245 17.47 -9.88 -17.01
C GLY A 245 16.70 -8.77 -16.29
N VAL A 246 15.37 -8.73 -16.37
CA VAL A 246 14.53 -7.82 -15.59
C VAL A 246 14.32 -8.33 -14.18
N LEU A 247 14.17 -9.66 -14.05
CA LEU A 247 14.08 -10.37 -12.78
C LEU A 247 15.29 -11.28 -12.59
N GLU A 248 15.64 -11.46 -11.33
CA GLU A 248 16.64 -12.44 -10.87
C GLU A 248 15.98 -13.49 -10.00
N GLU A 249 16.36 -14.74 -10.22
CA GLU A 249 15.91 -15.88 -9.43
C GLU A 249 16.89 -16.19 -8.31
N VAL A 250 16.36 -16.37 -7.09
CA VAL A 250 17.14 -16.64 -5.89
C VAL A 250 16.56 -17.82 -5.13
N ALA A 251 17.40 -18.80 -4.79
CA ALA A 251 17.07 -19.87 -3.86
C ALA A 251 17.30 -19.37 -2.41
N VAL A 252 16.36 -19.66 -1.51
CA VAL A 252 16.51 -19.36 -0.09
C VAL A 252 16.52 -20.67 0.71
N GLU A 253 17.54 -20.85 1.54
CA GLU A 253 17.67 -22.06 2.36
C GLU A 253 16.42 -22.37 3.18
N GLY A 254 15.94 -23.63 3.08
CA GLY A 254 14.73 -24.08 3.77
C GLY A 254 13.41 -23.52 3.21
N ILE A 255 13.44 -22.89 2.03
CA ILE A 255 12.26 -22.52 1.25
C ILE A 255 12.29 -23.31 -0.06
N ARG A 256 11.25 -24.13 -0.30
CA ARG A 256 11.18 -25.06 -1.43
C ARG A 256 11.14 -24.37 -2.81
N PHE A 257 10.51 -23.19 -2.87
CA PHE A 257 10.24 -22.49 -4.13
C PHE A 257 11.21 -21.34 -4.30
N PRO A 258 11.71 -21.09 -5.51
CA PRO A 258 12.54 -19.93 -5.78
C PRO A 258 11.77 -18.63 -5.53
N LEU A 259 12.51 -17.59 -5.19
CA LEU A 259 12.03 -16.24 -5.06
C LEU A 259 12.62 -15.38 -6.18
N TYR A 260 11.87 -14.35 -6.54
CA TYR A 260 12.25 -13.42 -7.61
C TYR A 260 12.35 -12.01 -7.05
N LEU A 261 13.35 -11.26 -7.50
CA LEU A 261 13.53 -9.84 -7.22
C LEU A 261 13.83 -9.09 -8.53
N LEU A 262 13.67 -7.78 -8.51
CA LEU A 262 14.10 -6.96 -9.64
C LEU A 262 15.64 -6.96 -9.75
N ALA A 263 16.17 -7.16 -10.93
CA ALA A 263 17.64 -7.19 -11.16
C ALA A 263 18.33 -5.90 -10.68
N ARG A 264 17.66 -4.76 -10.77
CA ARG A 264 18.14 -3.47 -10.22
C ARG A 264 18.36 -3.46 -8.71
N ASP A 265 17.75 -4.39 -7.97
CA ASP A 265 17.88 -4.52 -6.52
C ASP A 265 19.03 -5.48 -6.11
N LEU A 266 19.75 -6.10 -7.06
CA LEU A 266 20.90 -6.98 -6.80
C LEU A 266 21.98 -6.33 -5.93
N PRO A 267 22.40 -5.07 -6.15
CA PRO A 267 23.40 -4.44 -5.28
C PRO A 267 22.95 -4.38 -3.82
N LEU A 268 21.64 -4.21 -3.58
CA LEU A 268 21.07 -4.23 -2.24
C LEU A 268 21.04 -5.65 -1.65
N LEU A 269 20.78 -6.67 -2.47
CA LEU A 269 20.90 -8.07 -2.06
C LEU A 269 22.33 -8.43 -1.68
N GLU A 270 23.32 -8.00 -2.46
CA GLU A 270 24.74 -8.19 -2.16
C GLU A 270 25.13 -7.54 -0.83
N LYS A 271 24.65 -6.31 -0.59
CA LYS A 271 24.81 -5.65 0.69
C LYS A 271 24.16 -6.43 1.84
N ALA A 272 22.97 -6.99 1.63
CA ALA A 272 22.29 -7.83 2.62
C ALA A 272 23.04 -9.13 2.93
N CYS A 273 23.78 -9.67 1.96
CA CYS A 273 24.57 -10.88 2.09
C CYS A 273 25.97 -10.63 2.67
N SER A 274 26.40 -9.38 2.75
CA SER A 274 27.73 -9.03 3.29
C SER A 274 27.81 -9.20 4.81
N ALA A 275 29.01 -9.13 5.35
CA ALA A 275 29.27 -9.15 6.80
C ALA A 275 28.96 -7.79 7.49
N GLU A 276 28.43 -6.81 6.76
CA GLU A 276 28.08 -5.48 7.29
C GLU A 276 27.01 -5.61 8.38
N SER A 277 27.21 -4.90 9.48
CA SER A 277 26.20 -4.78 10.54
C SER A 277 25.38 -3.52 10.35
N PHE A 278 24.07 -3.62 10.59
CA PHE A 278 23.15 -2.51 10.43
C PHE A 278 22.60 -2.05 11.77
N SER A 279 22.45 -0.74 11.94
CA SER A 279 21.83 -0.19 13.13
C SER A 279 20.38 -0.64 13.26
N SER A 280 20.00 -1.09 14.46
CA SER A 280 18.63 -1.54 14.74
C SER A 280 17.70 -0.36 14.96
N ARG A 281 16.51 -0.41 14.38
CA ARG A 281 15.40 0.51 14.66
C ARG A 281 14.19 -0.29 15.12
N CYS A 282 13.37 0.34 15.98
CA CYS A 282 12.05 -0.15 16.32
C CYS A 282 11.02 0.57 15.43
N ALA A 283 10.19 -0.19 14.70
CA ALA A 283 9.16 0.31 13.81
C ALA A 283 7.87 -0.50 13.95
N PHE A 284 6.72 0.19 13.89
CA PHE A 284 5.39 -0.42 13.87
C PHE A 284 4.91 -0.50 12.42
N ILE A 285 4.53 -1.70 11.99
CA ILE A 285 4.20 -2.00 10.60
C ILE A 285 2.69 -1.99 10.41
N ALA A 286 2.24 -1.28 9.39
CA ALA A 286 0.82 -1.22 9.05
C ALA A 286 0.28 -2.61 8.62
N PRO A 287 -0.98 -2.94 8.92
CA PRO A 287 -1.57 -4.25 8.57
C PRO A 287 -1.56 -4.58 7.08
N LEU A 288 -1.65 -3.57 6.21
CA LEU A 288 -1.64 -3.70 4.75
C LEU A 288 -0.34 -3.15 4.14
N ASP A 289 0.74 -3.14 4.92
CA ASP A 289 2.08 -2.76 4.46
C ASP A 289 2.55 -3.66 3.31
N ASN A 290 3.26 -3.08 2.34
CA ASN A 290 3.82 -3.82 1.20
C ASN A 290 4.66 -5.03 1.63
N LEU A 291 5.40 -4.94 2.73
CA LEU A 291 6.16 -6.04 3.31
C LEU A 291 5.26 -7.22 3.70
N LEU A 292 4.00 -6.97 4.11
CA LEU A 292 3.05 -7.98 4.58
C LEU A 292 2.07 -8.46 3.49
N TRP A 293 2.24 -8.07 2.23
CA TRP A 293 1.33 -8.48 1.16
C TRP A 293 1.32 -10.00 0.92
N ASP A 294 2.44 -10.68 1.14
CA ASP A 294 2.47 -12.15 1.17
C ASP A 294 2.81 -12.65 2.57
N ARG A 295 1.79 -12.88 3.37
CA ARG A 295 1.94 -13.31 4.78
C ARG A 295 2.57 -14.69 4.91
N LYS A 296 2.34 -15.59 3.94
CA LYS A 296 2.96 -16.92 3.92
C LYS A 296 4.47 -16.83 3.65
N LEU A 297 4.88 -15.90 2.80
CA LEU A 297 6.28 -15.63 2.54
C LEU A 297 6.95 -15.03 3.78
N ILE A 298 6.29 -14.09 4.46
CA ILE A 298 6.79 -13.52 5.73
C ILE A 298 6.97 -14.61 6.78
N GLU A 299 6.00 -15.50 6.91
CA GLU A 299 6.12 -16.66 7.83
C GLU A 299 7.28 -17.58 7.44
N ALA A 300 7.46 -17.87 6.15
CA ALA A 300 8.54 -18.73 5.67
C ALA A 300 9.94 -18.14 5.91
N ILE A 301 10.12 -16.81 5.75
CA ILE A 301 11.40 -16.11 5.89
C ILE A 301 11.69 -15.76 7.35
N PHE A 302 10.72 -15.15 8.05
CA PHE A 302 10.93 -14.59 9.40
C PHE A 302 10.46 -15.50 10.52
N GLY A 303 9.68 -16.56 10.23
CA GLY A 303 9.00 -17.37 11.24
C GLY A 303 7.89 -16.59 11.97
N PHE A 304 7.36 -15.54 11.36
CA PHE A 304 6.37 -14.65 11.97
C PHE A 304 5.03 -14.78 11.24
N SER A 305 4.03 -15.32 11.92
CA SER A 305 2.66 -15.41 11.41
C SER A 305 1.87 -14.16 11.79
N TYR A 306 1.21 -13.54 10.81
CA TYR A 306 0.41 -12.34 11.03
C TYR A 306 -0.97 -12.46 10.39
N ARG A 307 -1.99 -12.07 11.16
CA ARG A 307 -3.37 -11.91 10.71
C ARG A 307 -3.92 -10.56 11.16
N TRP A 308 -4.55 -9.83 10.25
CA TRP A 308 -5.29 -8.64 10.61
C TRP A 308 -6.72 -9.04 11.03
N GLU A 309 -7.06 -8.82 12.30
CA GLU A 309 -8.26 -9.39 12.92
C GLU A 309 -9.45 -8.44 12.95
N ILE A 310 -9.42 -7.38 12.13
CA ILE A 310 -10.46 -6.34 12.11
C ILE A 310 -11.87 -6.88 11.83
N TYR A 311 -11.96 -7.91 10.96
CA TYR A 311 -13.22 -8.59 10.63
C TYR A 311 -13.48 -9.83 11.49
N THR A 312 -12.59 -10.14 12.43
CA THR A 312 -12.77 -11.25 13.35
C THR A 312 -13.65 -10.82 14.51
N PRO A 313 -14.70 -11.56 14.85
CA PRO A 313 -15.51 -11.25 16.02
C PRO A 313 -14.65 -11.13 17.29
N PRO A 314 -14.99 -10.22 18.24
CA PRO A 314 -14.11 -9.91 19.39
C PRO A 314 -13.70 -11.14 20.18
N GLU A 315 -14.61 -12.09 20.41
CA GLU A 315 -14.38 -13.33 21.18
C GLU A 315 -13.46 -14.35 20.48
N LYS A 316 -13.19 -14.15 19.17
CA LYS A 316 -12.33 -15.03 18.36
C LYS A 316 -10.99 -14.37 18.01
N ARG A 317 -10.73 -13.14 18.48
CA ARG A 317 -9.46 -12.45 18.24
C ARG A 317 -8.39 -13.03 19.15
N GLN A 318 -7.24 -13.32 18.54
CA GLN A 318 -6.07 -13.80 19.27
C GLN A 318 -5.31 -12.64 19.92
N TYR A 319 -5.20 -11.52 19.21
CA TYR A 319 -4.41 -10.37 19.65
C TYR A 319 -5.26 -9.11 19.85
N GLY A 320 -6.13 -8.73 18.92
CA GLY A 320 -6.92 -7.52 19.07
C GLY A 320 -7.50 -7.00 17.76
N TYR A 321 -8.18 -5.85 17.83
CA TYR A 321 -8.86 -5.26 16.68
C TYR A 321 -7.89 -4.69 15.64
N TYR A 322 -6.89 -3.92 16.10
CA TYR A 322 -5.93 -3.26 15.22
C TYR A 322 -4.51 -3.37 15.80
N VAL A 323 -3.84 -4.44 15.46
CA VAL A 323 -2.55 -4.82 16.03
C VAL A 323 -1.44 -4.59 15.01
N PHE A 324 -0.40 -3.87 15.43
CA PHE A 324 0.78 -3.59 14.62
C PHE A 324 1.87 -4.60 14.92
N PRO A 325 2.44 -5.30 13.92
CA PRO A 325 3.72 -5.97 14.09
C PRO A 325 4.83 -4.98 14.45
N ILE A 326 5.73 -5.40 15.32
CA ILE A 326 6.92 -4.64 15.74
C ILE A 326 8.15 -5.25 15.09
N ILE A 327 8.85 -4.46 14.28
CA ILE A 327 10.20 -4.81 13.80
C ILE A 327 11.22 -4.18 14.73
N TYR A 328 12.23 -4.97 15.13
CA TYR A 328 13.44 -4.48 15.77
C TYR A 328 14.67 -5.21 15.18
N GLY A 329 15.62 -4.43 14.64
CA GLY A 329 16.75 -4.99 13.92
C GLY A 329 16.28 -5.80 12.70
N GLU A 330 16.70 -7.06 12.63
CA GLU A 330 16.46 -7.95 11.49
C GLU A 330 15.26 -8.90 11.69
N SER A 331 14.38 -8.64 12.65
CA SER A 331 13.27 -9.55 12.96
C SER A 331 11.97 -8.84 13.34
N PHE A 332 10.86 -9.54 13.17
CA PHE A 332 9.63 -9.22 13.88
C PHE A 332 9.84 -9.61 15.37
N ALA A 333 9.81 -8.62 16.25
CA ALA A 333 10.17 -8.78 17.64
C ALA A 333 8.95 -8.80 18.58
N GLY A 334 7.77 -8.47 18.06
CA GLY A 334 6.54 -8.45 18.84
C GLY A 334 5.37 -7.86 18.07
N ARG A 335 4.33 -7.55 18.85
CA ARG A 335 3.11 -6.88 18.40
C ARG A 335 2.70 -5.83 19.42
N VAL A 336 2.00 -4.79 18.95
CA VAL A 336 1.39 -3.79 19.83
C VAL A 336 -0.01 -3.45 19.37
N GLU A 337 -0.96 -3.42 20.29
CA GLU A 337 -2.25 -2.77 20.08
C GLU A 337 -2.23 -1.40 20.75
N ALA A 338 -2.37 -0.36 19.95
CA ALA A 338 -2.44 1.02 20.41
C ALA A 338 -3.60 1.74 19.72
N VAL A 339 -4.24 2.66 20.44
CA VAL A 339 -5.36 3.46 19.93
C VAL A 339 -5.22 4.90 20.42
N ARG A 340 -5.71 5.86 19.64
CA ARG A 340 -5.90 7.22 20.15
C ARG A 340 -7.10 7.24 21.08
N ASP A 341 -7.05 7.98 22.16
CA ASP A 341 -8.22 8.25 22.99
C ASP A 341 -9.25 9.09 22.21
N LYS A 342 -10.44 9.24 22.80
CA LYS A 342 -11.55 9.96 22.13
C LYS A 342 -11.22 11.43 21.86
N ASP A 343 -10.44 12.05 22.72
CA ASP A 343 -10.06 13.47 22.62
C ASP A 343 -8.80 13.65 21.75
N GLY A 344 -8.17 12.56 21.30
CA GLY A 344 -6.96 12.57 20.48
C GLY A 344 -5.70 13.07 21.18
N GLN A 345 -5.75 13.26 22.50
CA GLN A 345 -4.64 13.80 23.29
C GLN A 345 -3.65 12.72 23.74
N ARG A 346 -4.11 11.48 23.91
CA ARG A 346 -3.32 10.39 24.46
C ARG A 346 -3.27 9.19 23.52
N LEU A 347 -2.09 8.63 23.37
CA LEU A 347 -1.91 7.30 22.77
C LEU A 347 -2.05 6.24 23.87
N LEU A 348 -3.10 5.44 23.79
CA LEU A 348 -3.36 4.33 24.71
C LEU A 348 -2.70 3.07 24.17
N VAL A 349 -1.70 2.55 24.86
CA VAL A 349 -1.09 1.23 24.59
C VAL A 349 -1.88 0.19 25.35
N LYS A 350 -2.71 -0.58 24.65
CA LYS A 350 -3.57 -1.58 25.25
C LYS A 350 -2.82 -2.83 25.65
N GLN A 351 -1.96 -3.31 24.74
CA GLN A 351 -1.25 -4.57 24.95
C GLN A 351 0.01 -4.60 24.08
N ILE A 352 1.07 -5.22 24.62
CA ILE A 352 2.30 -5.55 23.90
C ILE A 352 2.55 -7.05 24.04
N TRP A 353 2.85 -7.71 22.93
CA TRP A 353 3.25 -9.11 22.88
C TRP A 353 4.68 -9.20 22.36
N HIS A 354 5.50 -10.00 23.02
CA HIS A 354 6.87 -10.29 22.61
C HIS A 354 6.92 -11.60 21.83
N GLU A 355 7.66 -11.63 20.71
CA GLU A 355 7.89 -12.87 19.99
C GLU A 355 8.94 -13.72 20.74
N PRO A 356 8.69 -15.03 20.94
CA PRO A 356 9.62 -15.92 21.63
C PRO A 356 11.01 -15.89 21.00
N GLY A 357 12.04 -15.78 21.85
CA GLY A 357 13.45 -15.77 21.43
C GLY A 357 13.88 -14.52 20.65
N LYS A 358 13.03 -13.49 20.51
CA LYS A 358 13.37 -12.24 19.83
C LYS A 358 13.68 -11.13 20.84
N ARG A 359 14.71 -10.34 20.52
CA ARG A 359 15.11 -9.19 21.33
C ARG A 359 14.26 -7.97 21.00
N LEU A 360 13.66 -7.34 21.99
CA LEU A 360 12.99 -6.04 21.90
C LEU A 360 13.36 -5.20 23.12
N PRO A 361 14.42 -4.37 23.06
CA PRO A 361 14.84 -3.56 24.20
C PRO A 361 13.76 -2.54 24.57
N ARG A 362 13.44 -2.44 25.88
CA ARG A 362 12.43 -1.51 26.40
C ARG A 362 12.66 -0.08 25.96
N GLY A 363 13.88 0.44 26.04
CA GLY A 363 14.18 1.82 25.61
C GLY A 363 14.05 2.05 24.11
N ALA A 364 14.22 1.02 23.25
CA ALA A 364 13.95 1.14 21.82
C ALA A 364 12.44 1.19 21.53
N LEU A 365 11.67 0.37 22.23
CA LEU A 365 10.21 0.35 22.14
C LEU A 365 9.61 1.67 22.64
N GLU A 366 10.07 2.17 23.80
CA GLU A 366 9.63 3.45 24.36
C GLU A 366 9.85 4.62 23.39
N LYS A 367 11.06 4.72 22.81
CA LYS A 367 11.36 5.72 21.78
C LYS A 367 10.45 5.59 20.55
N ALA A 368 10.07 4.36 20.17
CA ALA A 368 9.15 4.13 19.06
C ALA A 368 7.72 4.55 19.41
N LEU A 369 7.23 4.24 20.61
CA LEU A 369 5.92 4.65 21.11
C LEU A 369 5.80 6.17 21.21
N VAL A 370 6.82 6.85 21.74
CA VAL A 370 6.85 8.33 21.79
C VAL A 370 6.77 8.92 20.38
N ARG A 371 7.58 8.43 19.43
CA ARG A 371 7.48 8.91 18.04
C ARG A 371 6.10 8.64 17.43
N PHE A 372 5.50 7.50 17.75
CA PHE A 372 4.18 7.12 17.25
C PHE A 372 3.06 7.96 17.87
N ALA A 373 3.18 8.34 19.15
CA ALA A 373 2.29 9.31 19.79
C ALA A 373 2.36 10.67 19.08
N HIS A 374 3.58 11.21 18.88
CA HIS A 374 3.79 12.47 18.17
C HIS A 374 3.24 12.44 16.73
N PHE A 375 3.45 11.33 15.99
CA PHE A 375 2.89 11.16 14.65
C PHE A 375 1.35 11.22 14.65
N ASN A 376 0.71 10.77 15.72
CA ASN A 376 -0.73 10.80 15.91
C ASN A 376 -1.24 12.13 16.52
N GLY A 377 -0.36 13.10 16.75
CA GLY A 377 -0.71 14.37 17.40
C GLY A 377 -0.99 14.24 18.90
N CYS A 378 -0.66 13.10 19.51
CA CYS A 378 -0.85 12.87 20.94
C CYS A 378 0.29 13.51 21.73
N SER A 379 -0.05 14.28 22.77
CA SER A 379 0.91 14.87 23.72
C SER A 379 1.28 13.91 24.85
N GLU A 380 0.46 12.89 25.10
CA GLU A 380 0.61 11.92 26.16
C GLU A 380 0.69 10.48 25.66
N LEU A 381 1.41 9.66 26.41
CA LEU A 381 1.48 8.20 26.24
C LEU A 381 0.98 7.55 27.53
N SER A 382 0.07 6.56 27.42
CA SER A 382 -0.34 5.78 28.60
C SER A 382 0.83 4.97 29.17
N GLU A 383 0.73 4.59 30.42
CA GLU A 383 1.56 3.53 30.98
C GLU A 383 1.32 2.21 30.22
N TRP A 384 2.37 1.38 30.10
CA TRP A 384 2.36 0.12 29.37
C TRP A 384 3.35 -0.89 29.92
#